data_ec284be917bf811025c82f5673e9112b
#
_entry.id   ec284be917bf811025c82f5673e9112b
#
_cell.length_a   1.000
_cell.length_b   1.000
_cell.length_c   1.000
_cell.angle_alpha   90.00
_cell.angle_beta   90.00
_cell.angle_gamma   90.00
#
_symmetry.space_group_name_H-M   'P 1'
#
loop_
_entity.id
_entity.type
_entity.pdbx_description
1 polymer ?
#
loop_
_entity_poly.entity_id
_entity_poly.type
_entity_poly.pdbx_seq_one_letter_code
_entity_poly.pdbx_strand_id
1 'polypeptide(L)'
;MTTMPRVVLAEDDVLLREGLASLLERSGFDVAGQAGDAAQLLRMVAERSPELVVVDIRMPPTNSTEGLEAARQIRQEHPEVGILVLSAHVEVDHAMELLASGRGVGYLLKTRVTDVEEFIDTLERIAKGGSVVDPALVAELVAARRRDDPLAALSPREREVLALMAEGRSNAGIARRLWVTEGTVEKHVRSILTKLTLPETEDDHRRVLAVLTFLEAR
;
A
#
# COMPACT_ATOMS: atom_id res chain seq x y z
N MET A 1 -10.71 36.25 -2.12
CA MET A 1 -9.71 35.94 -3.15
C MET A 1 -9.23 34.54 -2.84
N THR A 2 -9.54 33.58 -3.67
CA THR A 2 -9.03 32.21 -3.50
C THR A 2 -7.54 32.27 -3.84
N THR A 3 -6.68 32.10 -2.86
CA THR A 3 -5.23 31.98 -3.10
C THR A 3 -4.99 30.74 -3.93
N MET A 4 -4.21 30.84 -4.99
CA MET A 4 -3.77 29.69 -5.79
C MET A 4 -2.91 28.79 -4.92
N PRO A 5 -3.18 27.47 -4.84
CA PRO A 5 -2.35 26.58 -4.05
C PRO A 5 -0.90 26.56 -4.59
N ARG A 6 0.06 26.75 -3.70
CA ARG A 6 1.49 26.71 -4.05
C ARG A 6 1.99 25.29 -4.12
N VAL A 7 2.60 24.91 -5.24
CA VAL A 7 3.08 23.56 -5.47
C VAL A 7 4.59 23.56 -5.78
N VAL A 8 5.30 22.57 -5.23
CA VAL A 8 6.66 22.21 -5.65
C VAL A 8 6.57 20.85 -6.35
N LEU A 9 7.17 20.79 -7.55
CA LEU A 9 7.19 19.60 -8.39
C LEU A 9 8.60 19.00 -8.40
N ALA A 10 8.72 17.69 -8.20
CA ALA A 10 9.97 16.95 -8.29
C ALA A 10 9.83 15.77 -9.26
N GLU A 11 10.59 15.80 -10.34
CA GLU A 11 10.60 14.85 -11.44
C GLU A 11 11.97 14.91 -12.13
N ASP A 12 12.64 13.80 -12.36
CA ASP A 12 13.96 13.77 -12.99
C ASP A 12 13.87 13.91 -14.52
N ASP A 13 12.79 13.39 -15.14
CA ASP A 13 12.52 13.60 -16.56
C ASP A 13 12.16 15.07 -16.81
N VAL A 14 13.05 15.77 -17.51
CA VAL A 14 12.91 17.20 -17.80
C VAL A 14 11.64 17.51 -18.60
N LEU A 15 11.32 16.66 -19.58
CA LEU A 15 10.15 16.89 -20.44
C LEU A 15 8.84 16.73 -19.66
N LEU A 16 8.76 15.67 -18.85
CA LEU A 16 7.60 15.43 -18.00
C LEU A 16 7.46 16.53 -16.94
N ARG A 17 8.57 16.95 -16.32
CA ARG A 17 8.58 18.02 -15.31
C ARG A 17 8.06 19.34 -15.89
N GLU A 18 8.56 19.78 -17.04
CA GLU A 18 8.10 20.99 -17.70
C GLU A 18 6.64 20.89 -18.17
N GLY A 19 6.24 19.71 -18.66
CA GLY A 19 4.86 19.45 -19.05
C GLY A 19 3.88 19.54 -17.87
N LEU A 20 4.24 18.94 -16.73
CA LEU A 20 3.46 19.01 -15.50
C LEU A 20 3.40 20.43 -14.94
N ALA A 21 4.52 21.13 -14.90
CA ALA A 21 4.56 22.52 -14.43
C ALA A 21 3.63 23.42 -15.27
N SER A 22 3.73 23.35 -16.59
CA SER A 22 2.84 24.09 -17.49
C SER A 22 1.37 23.72 -17.33
N LEU A 23 1.06 22.44 -17.09
CA LEU A 23 -0.30 21.98 -16.82
C LEU A 23 -0.84 22.58 -15.54
N LEU A 24 -0.08 22.52 -14.45
CA LEU A 24 -0.44 23.05 -13.14
C LEU A 24 -0.71 24.55 -13.18
N GLU A 25 0.19 25.33 -13.80
CA GLU A 25 0.02 26.77 -13.97
C GLU A 25 -1.26 27.14 -14.72
N ARG A 26 -1.55 26.45 -15.84
CA ARG A 26 -2.80 26.63 -16.60
C ARG A 26 -4.05 26.25 -15.83
N SER A 27 -3.91 25.34 -14.86
CA SER A 27 -5.00 24.87 -14.01
C SER A 27 -5.15 25.70 -12.73
N GLY A 28 -4.39 26.79 -12.58
CA GLY A 28 -4.54 27.72 -11.47
C GLY A 28 -3.72 27.39 -10.21
N PHE A 29 -2.63 26.64 -10.35
CA PHE A 29 -1.66 26.43 -9.27
C PHE A 29 -0.48 27.41 -9.43
N ASP A 30 0.09 27.81 -8.30
CA ASP A 30 1.37 28.56 -8.27
C ASP A 30 2.53 27.57 -8.19
N VAL A 31 3.23 27.32 -9.30
CA VAL A 31 4.42 26.43 -9.33
C VAL A 31 5.60 27.16 -8.70
N ALA A 32 5.73 27.05 -7.39
CA ALA A 32 6.75 27.73 -6.59
C ALA A 32 8.18 27.19 -6.83
N GLY A 33 8.31 25.96 -7.38
CA GLY A 33 9.61 25.38 -7.69
C GLY A 33 9.52 24.06 -8.44
N GLN A 34 10.60 23.76 -9.17
CA GLN A 34 10.79 22.52 -9.91
C GLN A 34 12.14 21.90 -9.52
N ALA A 35 12.15 20.64 -9.08
CA ALA A 35 13.33 19.91 -8.65
C ALA A 35 13.59 18.72 -9.58
N GLY A 36 14.84 18.44 -9.87
CA GLY A 36 15.27 17.26 -10.63
C GLY A 36 15.80 16.13 -9.76
N ASP A 37 15.89 16.34 -8.43
CA ASP A 37 16.34 15.36 -7.45
C ASP A 37 15.72 15.63 -6.06
N ALA A 38 15.81 14.64 -5.17
CA ALA A 38 15.27 14.69 -3.82
C ALA A 38 15.90 15.80 -2.96
N ALA A 39 17.18 16.07 -3.10
CA ALA A 39 17.86 17.09 -2.32
C ALA A 39 17.42 18.51 -2.71
N GLN A 40 17.17 18.76 -3.99
CA GLN A 40 16.57 20.01 -4.47
C GLN A 40 15.14 20.16 -3.95
N LEU A 41 14.34 19.09 -4.00
CA LEU A 41 12.97 19.09 -3.48
C LEU A 41 12.93 19.53 -2.01
N LEU A 42 13.71 18.87 -1.14
CA LEU A 42 13.73 19.19 0.29
C LEU A 42 14.13 20.64 0.57
N ARG A 43 15.14 21.17 -0.14
CA ARG A 43 15.53 22.58 -0.03
C ARG A 43 14.39 23.52 -0.44
N MET A 44 13.72 23.23 -1.56
CA MET A 44 12.62 24.07 -2.06
C MET A 44 11.42 24.05 -1.11
N VAL A 45 11.10 22.91 -0.51
CA VAL A 45 10.01 22.80 0.48
C VAL A 45 10.31 23.71 1.68
N ALA A 46 11.54 23.66 2.21
CA ALA A 46 11.95 24.47 3.35
C ALA A 46 11.95 25.99 3.02
N GLU A 47 12.40 26.39 1.82
CA GLU A 47 12.51 27.78 1.41
C GLU A 47 11.19 28.40 0.96
N ARG A 48 10.32 27.61 0.32
CA ARG A 48 9.13 28.08 -0.38
C ARG A 48 7.84 27.86 0.39
N SER A 49 7.84 26.99 1.39
CA SER A 49 6.68 26.61 2.19
C SER A 49 5.44 26.33 1.30
N PRO A 50 5.49 25.30 0.42
CA PRO A 50 4.38 24.98 -0.47
C PRO A 50 3.22 24.37 0.32
N GLU A 51 2.01 24.45 -0.23
CA GLU A 51 0.83 23.74 0.29
C GLU A 51 0.75 22.31 -0.25
N LEU A 52 1.43 22.05 -1.37
CA LEU A 52 1.40 20.76 -2.06
C LEU A 52 2.78 20.42 -2.65
N VAL A 53 3.13 19.16 -2.60
CA VAL A 53 4.30 18.60 -3.30
C VAL A 53 3.82 17.50 -4.25
N VAL A 54 4.29 17.51 -5.49
CA VAL A 54 4.15 16.41 -6.44
C VAL A 54 5.54 15.85 -6.66
N VAL A 55 5.73 14.56 -6.39
CA VAL A 55 7.05 13.94 -6.37
C VAL A 55 7.05 12.57 -7.06
N ASP A 56 8.01 12.37 -7.98
CA ASP A 56 8.30 11.04 -8.50
C ASP A 56 9.02 10.19 -7.45
N ILE A 57 8.72 8.90 -7.41
CA ILE A 57 9.38 7.96 -6.50
C ILE A 57 10.85 7.84 -6.83
N ARG A 58 11.17 7.68 -8.13
CA ARG A 58 12.49 7.31 -8.60
C ARG A 58 13.23 8.52 -9.14
N MET A 59 14.13 9.04 -8.34
CA MET A 59 14.96 10.19 -8.71
C MET A 59 16.45 9.91 -8.49
N PRO A 60 17.35 10.68 -9.13
CA PRO A 60 18.77 10.60 -8.84
C PRO A 60 19.10 10.75 -7.34
N PRO A 61 20.20 10.12 -6.85
CA PRO A 61 21.31 9.52 -7.64
C PRO A 61 21.12 8.05 -8.03
N THR A 62 20.29 7.27 -7.34
CA THR A 62 20.20 5.82 -7.59
C THR A 62 18.98 5.42 -8.41
N ASN A 63 18.02 6.34 -8.59
CA ASN A 63 16.74 6.12 -9.26
C ASN A 63 15.95 4.95 -8.63
N SER A 64 15.93 4.88 -7.32
CA SER A 64 15.23 3.85 -6.55
C SER A 64 14.05 4.40 -5.76
N THR A 65 14.29 4.92 -4.54
CA THR A 65 13.25 5.35 -3.59
C THR A 65 13.46 6.78 -3.07
N GLU A 66 14.35 7.54 -3.68
CA GLU A 66 14.76 8.85 -3.19
C GLU A 66 13.60 9.82 -3.03
N GLY A 67 12.66 9.83 -3.99
CA GLY A 67 11.49 10.68 -3.89
C GLY A 67 10.54 10.27 -2.78
N LEU A 68 10.41 8.97 -2.55
CA LEU A 68 9.61 8.47 -1.44
C LEU A 68 10.24 8.80 -0.08
N GLU A 69 11.56 8.67 0.04
CA GLU A 69 12.28 9.06 1.26
C GLU A 69 12.14 10.56 1.53
N ALA A 70 12.26 11.38 0.48
CA ALA A 70 12.00 12.82 0.58
C ALA A 70 10.54 13.11 1.00
N ALA A 71 9.57 12.40 0.43
CA ALA A 71 8.15 12.53 0.81
C ALA A 71 7.92 12.19 2.29
N ARG A 72 8.57 11.16 2.82
CA ARG A 72 8.53 10.79 4.25
C ARG A 72 9.15 11.87 5.13
N GLN A 73 10.31 12.40 4.75
CA GLN A 73 10.96 13.49 5.47
C GLN A 73 10.08 14.73 5.49
N ILE A 74 9.52 15.13 4.33
CA ILE A 74 8.58 16.26 4.25
C ILE A 74 7.38 16.03 5.16
N ARG A 75 6.81 14.82 5.19
CA ARG A 75 5.70 14.50 6.09
C ARG A 75 6.05 14.66 7.57
N GLN A 76 7.28 14.33 7.97
CA GLN A 76 7.74 14.46 9.37
C GLN A 76 8.01 15.91 9.75
N GLU A 77 8.63 16.67 8.88
CA GLU A 77 9.07 18.05 9.13
C GLU A 77 7.97 19.08 8.85
N HIS A 78 7.08 18.80 7.89
CA HIS A 78 6.01 19.67 7.37
C HIS A 78 4.68 18.90 7.27
N PRO A 79 4.04 18.52 8.38
CA PRO A 79 2.85 17.65 8.40
C PRO A 79 1.62 18.25 7.70
N GLU A 80 1.58 19.57 7.51
CA GLU A 80 0.52 20.31 6.82
C GLU A 80 0.61 20.24 5.30
N VAL A 81 1.79 19.93 4.75
CA VAL A 81 2.00 19.89 3.30
C VAL A 81 1.32 18.66 2.70
N GLY A 82 0.48 18.89 1.68
CA GLY A 82 -0.09 17.81 0.88
C GLY A 82 0.99 17.16 0.01
N ILE A 83 0.98 15.84 -0.11
CA ILE A 83 1.98 15.10 -0.88
C ILE A 83 1.28 14.19 -1.87
N LEU A 84 1.51 14.40 -3.18
CA LEU A 84 1.16 13.45 -4.22
C LEU A 84 2.43 12.76 -4.72
N VAL A 85 2.49 11.45 -4.55
CA VAL A 85 3.53 10.61 -5.13
C VAL A 85 3.07 10.11 -6.50
N LEU A 86 3.91 10.29 -7.51
CA LEU A 86 3.76 9.72 -8.84
C LEU A 86 4.68 8.51 -9.00
N SER A 87 4.19 7.44 -9.62
CA SER A 87 4.98 6.23 -9.88
C SER A 87 4.74 5.72 -11.30
N ALA A 88 5.78 5.21 -11.94
CA ALA A 88 5.64 4.51 -13.23
C ALA A 88 4.98 3.12 -13.06
N HIS A 89 5.11 2.50 -11.89
CA HIS A 89 4.63 1.15 -11.58
C HIS A 89 3.94 1.10 -10.23
N VAL A 90 3.13 0.05 -10.01
CA VAL A 90 2.53 -0.20 -8.69
C VAL A 90 3.59 -0.73 -7.73
N GLU A 91 3.88 0.00 -6.67
CA GLU A 91 4.86 -0.33 -5.63
C GLU A 91 4.16 -0.38 -4.27
N VAL A 92 3.65 -1.58 -3.94
CA VAL A 92 2.75 -1.80 -2.79
C VAL A 92 3.39 -1.41 -1.46
N ASP A 93 4.60 -1.91 -1.19
CA ASP A 93 5.26 -1.72 0.11
C ASP A 93 5.53 -0.24 0.39
N HIS A 94 6.01 0.48 -0.61
CA HIS A 94 6.32 1.90 -0.52
C HIS A 94 5.08 2.77 -0.35
N ALA A 95 4.00 2.43 -1.08
CA ALA A 95 2.76 3.17 -0.99
C ALA A 95 2.09 3.02 0.39
N MET A 96 2.13 1.82 0.97
CA MET A 96 1.53 1.56 2.28
C MET A 96 2.13 2.38 3.40
N GLU A 97 3.46 2.51 3.44
CA GLU A 97 4.15 3.30 4.46
C GLU A 97 3.76 4.78 4.38
N LEU A 98 3.67 5.33 3.16
CA LEU A 98 3.30 6.72 2.96
C LEU A 98 1.83 6.96 3.32
N LEU A 99 0.92 6.08 2.87
CA LEU A 99 -0.51 6.18 3.15
C LEU A 99 -0.83 6.02 4.64
N ALA A 100 -0.07 5.21 5.37
CA ALA A 100 -0.20 5.07 6.83
C ALA A 100 0.16 6.36 7.59
N SER A 101 0.86 7.30 6.96
CA SER A 101 1.25 8.57 7.57
C SER A 101 0.10 9.57 7.75
N GLY A 102 -1.10 9.30 7.22
CA GLY A 102 -2.31 10.05 7.55
C GLY A 102 -2.91 10.87 6.41
N ARG A 103 -3.31 12.11 6.72
CA ARG A 103 -4.06 12.99 5.82
C ARG A 103 -3.17 13.71 4.80
N GLY A 104 -3.77 14.15 3.68
CA GLY A 104 -3.08 14.96 2.69
C GLY A 104 -2.03 14.18 1.91
N VAL A 105 -2.28 12.89 1.64
CA VAL A 105 -1.36 12.03 0.90
C VAL A 105 -2.07 11.39 -0.28
N GLY A 106 -1.42 11.40 -1.44
CA GLY A 106 -1.89 10.71 -2.61
C GLY A 106 -0.81 9.83 -3.24
N TYR A 107 -1.25 8.77 -3.87
CA TYR A 107 -0.43 7.90 -4.72
C TYR A 107 -1.17 7.68 -6.04
N LEU A 108 -0.55 8.06 -7.15
CA LEU A 108 -1.06 7.83 -8.50
C LEU A 108 0.01 7.23 -9.41
N LEU A 109 -0.44 6.44 -10.38
CA LEU A 109 0.40 6.06 -11.49
C LEU A 109 0.58 7.24 -12.46
N LYS A 110 1.79 7.42 -13.02
CA LYS A 110 2.08 8.45 -14.04
C LYS A 110 1.13 8.39 -15.25
N THR A 111 0.57 7.22 -15.56
CA THR A 111 -0.43 7.04 -16.60
C THR A 111 -1.76 7.77 -16.32
N ARG A 112 -2.07 8.06 -15.05
CA ARG A 112 -3.28 8.80 -14.67
C ARG A 112 -3.20 10.29 -14.95
N VAL A 113 -2.01 10.83 -15.09
CA VAL A 113 -1.79 12.25 -15.44
C VAL A 113 -2.36 12.60 -16.81
N THR A 114 -2.62 11.62 -17.68
CA THR A 114 -3.25 11.82 -18.99
C THR A 114 -4.72 12.27 -18.89
N ASP A 115 -5.42 11.93 -17.81
CA ASP A 115 -6.72 12.50 -17.46
C ASP A 115 -6.52 13.74 -16.62
N VAL A 116 -6.49 14.88 -17.30
CA VAL A 116 -6.14 16.19 -16.70
C VAL A 116 -7.15 16.59 -15.64
N GLU A 117 -8.45 16.37 -15.86
CA GLU A 117 -9.49 16.76 -14.92
C GLU A 117 -9.39 15.95 -13.62
N GLU A 118 -9.26 14.62 -13.73
CA GLU A 118 -9.07 13.73 -12.57
C GLU A 118 -7.78 14.04 -11.81
N PHE A 119 -6.70 14.36 -12.53
CA PHE A 119 -5.42 14.72 -11.93
C PHE A 119 -5.51 16.02 -11.12
N ILE A 120 -6.13 17.07 -11.66
CA ILE A 120 -6.31 18.36 -10.96
C ILE A 120 -7.23 18.19 -9.76
N ASP A 121 -8.37 17.50 -9.89
CA ASP A 121 -9.27 17.21 -8.75
C ASP A 121 -8.54 16.47 -7.63
N THR A 122 -7.66 15.53 -8.00
CA THR A 122 -6.82 14.80 -7.04
C THR A 122 -5.90 15.75 -6.25
N LEU A 123 -5.24 16.68 -6.93
CA LEU A 123 -4.34 17.64 -6.29
C LEU A 123 -5.10 18.59 -5.35
N GLU A 124 -6.26 19.08 -5.77
CA GLU A 124 -7.11 19.90 -4.91
C GLU A 124 -7.60 19.17 -3.66
N ARG A 125 -7.95 17.90 -3.79
CA ARG A 125 -8.36 17.07 -2.66
C ARG A 125 -7.22 16.87 -1.66
N ILE A 126 -6.01 16.62 -2.15
CA ILE A 126 -4.82 16.44 -1.32
C ILE A 126 -4.47 17.75 -0.61
N ALA A 127 -4.48 18.89 -1.31
CA ALA A 127 -4.24 20.20 -0.72
C ALA A 127 -5.25 20.56 0.40
N LYS A 128 -6.46 20.03 0.33
CA LYS A 128 -7.50 20.15 1.38
C LYS A 128 -7.39 19.08 2.49
N GLY A 129 -6.30 18.30 2.50
CA GLY A 129 -6.06 17.24 3.49
C GLY A 129 -6.75 15.90 3.21
N GLY A 130 -7.35 15.72 2.05
CA GLY A 130 -7.90 14.45 1.60
C GLY A 130 -6.79 13.47 1.20
N SER A 131 -7.13 12.16 1.13
CA SER A 131 -6.20 11.15 0.62
C SER A 131 -6.75 10.54 -0.67
N VAL A 132 -5.85 10.23 -1.61
CA VAL A 132 -6.19 9.63 -2.91
C VAL A 132 -5.26 8.47 -3.19
N VAL A 133 -5.82 7.33 -3.58
CA VAL A 133 -5.07 6.11 -3.89
C VAL A 133 -5.46 5.61 -5.26
N ASP A 134 -4.47 5.33 -6.10
CA ASP A 134 -4.71 4.75 -7.42
C ASP A 134 -5.47 3.41 -7.29
N PRO A 135 -6.56 3.21 -8.04
CA PRO A 135 -7.31 1.96 -8.00
C PRO A 135 -6.46 0.71 -8.32
N ALA A 136 -5.43 0.85 -9.18
CA ALA A 136 -4.52 -0.25 -9.49
C ALA A 136 -3.68 -0.67 -8.27
N LEU A 137 -3.26 0.30 -7.45
CA LEU A 137 -2.58 0.02 -6.17
C LEU A 137 -3.52 -0.70 -5.20
N VAL A 138 -4.77 -0.26 -5.08
CA VAL A 138 -5.77 -0.92 -4.22
C VAL A 138 -5.99 -2.37 -4.67
N ALA A 139 -6.11 -2.61 -5.98
CA ALA A 139 -6.28 -3.96 -6.53
C ALA A 139 -5.08 -4.86 -6.20
N GLU A 140 -3.85 -4.35 -6.33
CA GLU A 140 -2.63 -5.10 -6.03
C GLU A 140 -2.47 -5.36 -4.52
N LEU A 141 -2.84 -4.40 -3.66
CA LEU A 141 -2.89 -4.58 -2.20
C LEU A 141 -3.84 -5.72 -1.79
N VAL A 142 -5.02 -5.76 -2.40
CA VAL A 142 -5.99 -6.85 -2.17
C VAL A 142 -5.45 -8.19 -2.68
N ALA A 143 -4.79 -8.19 -3.84
CA ALA A 143 -4.18 -9.39 -4.41
C ALA A 143 -2.98 -9.89 -3.57
N ALA A 144 -2.13 -8.99 -3.09
CA ALA A 144 -1.00 -9.30 -2.22
C ALA A 144 -1.50 -9.92 -0.90
N ARG A 145 -2.49 -9.30 -0.26
CA ARG A 145 -3.10 -9.83 0.97
C ARG A 145 -3.72 -11.23 0.78
N ARG A 146 -4.26 -11.53 -0.41
CA ARG A 146 -4.76 -12.88 -0.74
C ARG A 146 -3.63 -13.87 -0.99
N ARG A 147 -2.49 -13.43 -1.53
CA ARG A 147 -1.30 -14.28 -1.73
C ARG A 147 -0.64 -14.63 -0.41
N ASP A 148 -0.64 -13.70 0.53
CA ASP A 148 -0.04 -13.87 1.86
C ASP A 148 -0.99 -14.54 2.88
N ASP A 149 -2.26 -14.80 2.51
CA ASP A 149 -3.18 -15.54 3.37
C ASP A 149 -2.79 -17.03 3.42
N PRO A 150 -2.16 -17.49 4.51
CA PRO A 150 -1.73 -18.88 4.63
C PRO A 150 -2.91 -19.86 4.54
N LEU A 151 -4.13 -19.38 4.77
CA LEU A 151 -5.36 -20.16 4.71
C LEU A 151 -5.98 -20.18 3.30
N ALA A 152 -5.45 -19.41 2.33
CA ALA A 152 -6.04 -19.33 0.99
C ALA A 152 -6.12 -20.68 0.26
N ALA A 153 -5.16 -21.57 0.53
CA ALA A 153 -5.11 -22.92 -0.05
C ALA A 153 -6.16 -23.88 0.54
N LEU A 154 -6.81 -23.51 1.65
CA LEU A 154 -7.78 -24.39 2.33
C LEU A 154 -9.17 -24.27 1.69
N SER A 155 -9.81 -25.43 1.45
CA SER A 155 -11.22 -25.48 1.07
C SER A 155 -12.13 -24.97 2.22
N PRO A 156 -13.39 -24.58 1.94
CA PRO A 156 -14.33 -24.18 2.98
C PRO A 156 -14.48 -25.23 4.09
N ARG A 157 -14.47 -26.52 3.72
CA ARG A 157 -14.59 -27.59 4.69
C ARG A 157 -13.34 -27.77 5.56
N GLU A 158 -12.16 -27.57 5.00
CA GLU A 158 -10.90 -27.60 5.75
C GLU A 158 -10.80 -26.40 6.71
N ARG A 159 -11.24 -25.21 6.29
CA ARG A 159 -11.34 -24.03 7.18
C ARG A 159 -12.28 -24.28 8.36
N GLU A 160 -13.43 -24.92 8.10
CA GLU A 160 -14.38 -25.29 9.16
C GLU A 160 -13.78 -26.30 10.17
N VAL A 161 -13.06 -27.30 9.68
CA VAL A 161 -12.33 -28.27 10.52
C VAL A 161 -11.25 -27.55 11.34
N LEU A 162 -10.47 -26.66 10.71
CA LEU A 162 -9.41 -25.90 11.38
C LEU A 162 -9.97 -24.95 12.45
N ALA A 163 -11.11 -24.31 12.19
CA ALA A 163 -11.79 -23.49 13.19
C ALA A 163 -12.20 -24.28 14.42
N LEU A 164 -12.74 -25.49 14.22
CA LEU A 164 -13.09 -26.39 15.32
C LEU A 164 -11.86 -26.94 16.07
N MET A 165 -10.72 -27.10 15.36
CA MET A 165 -9.44 -27.40 16.02
C MET A 165 -8.99 -26.24 16.92
N ALA A 166 -9.16 -25.01 16.46
CA ALA A 166 -8.83 -23.79 17.23
C ALA A 166 -9.73 -23.61 18.47
N GLU A 167 -10.95 -24.18 18.45
CA GLU A 167 -11.81 -24.30 19.64
C GLU A 167 -11.34 -25.38 20.63
N GLY A 168 -10.24 -26.08 20.36
CA GLY A 168 -9.69 -27.13 21.20
C GLY A 168 -10.40 -28.51 21.05
N ARG A 169 -11.20 -28.72 19.99
CA ARG A 169 -11.92 -29.96 19.81
C ARG A 169 -11.02 -31.10 19.34
N SER A 170 -11.27 -32.33 19.87
CA SER A 170 -10.67 -33.55 19.36
C SER A 170 -11.29 -33.96 18.00
N ASN A 171 -10.64 -34.86 17.24
CA ASN A 171 -11.20 -35.40 15.99
C ASN A 171 -12.58 -36.00 16.17
N ALA A 172 -12.80 -36.75 17.24
CA ALA A 172 -14.11 -37.31 17.61
C ALA A 172 -15.15 -36.20 17.89
N GLY A 173 -14.75 -35.09 18.55
CA GLY A 173 -15.59 -33.92 18.80
C GLY A 173 -15.97 -33.19 17.52
N ILE A 174 -15.00 -33.02 16.60
CA ILE A 174 -15.22 -32.42 15.28
C ILE A 174 -16.14 -33.34 14.43
N ALA A 175 -15.88 -34.64 14.42
CA ALA A 175 -16.69 -35.61 13.68
C ALA A 175 -18.17 -35.55 14.06
N ARG A 176 -18.47 -35.51 15.36
CA ARG A 176 -19.84 -35.32 15.88
C ARG A 176 -20.43 -33.98 15.44
N ARG A 177 -19.69 -32.92 15.53
CA ARG A 177 -20.16 -31.57 15.19
C ARG A 177 -20.50 -31.43 13.71
N LEU A 178 -19.70 -32.04 12.84
CA LEU A 178 -19.81 -31.96 11.38
C LEU A 178 -20.62 -33.08 10.73
N TRP A 179 -21.13 -34.04 11.55
CA TRP A 179 -21.90 -35.23 11.12
C TRP A 179 -21.13 -36.09 10.11
N VAL A 180 -19.84 -36.31 10.37
CA VAL A 180 -18.95 -37.16 9.55
C VAL A 180 -18.24 -38.20 10.42
N THR A 181 -17.52 -39.13 9.79
CA THR A 181 -16.68 -40.09 10.52
C THR A 181 -15.38 -39.43 11.02
N GLU A 182 -14.81 -39.99 12.09
CA GLU A 182 -13.51 -39.53 12.60
C GLU A 182 -12.40 -39.69 11.55
N GLY A 183 -12.38 -40.76 10.77
CA GLY A 183 -11.44 -40.95 9.66
C GLY A 183 -11.58 -39.89 8.54
N THR A 184 -12.77 -39.29 8.36
CA THR A 184 -12.97 -38.20 7.45
C THR A 184 -12.31 -36.93 8.01
N VAL A 185 -12.43 -36.67 9.31
CA VAL A 185 -11.76 -35.54 9.97
C VAL A 185 -10.24 -35.69 9.89
N GLU A 186 -9.70 -36.89 10.12
CA GLU A 186 -8.27 -37.19 10.00
C GLU A 186 -7.73 -36.88 8.60
N LYS A 187 -8.48 -37.20 7.54
CA LYS A 187 -8.13 -36.88 6.17
C LYS A 187 -8.07 -35.35 5.97
N HIS A 188 -9.05 -34.60 6.48
CA HIS A 188 -9.04 -33.13 6.42
C HIS A 188 -7.88 -32.55 7.21
N VAL A 189 -7.62 -33.02 8.42
CA VAL A 189 -6.47 -32.56 9.23
C VAL A 189 -5.16 -32.81 8.49
N ARG A 190 -4.95 -33.97 7.91
CA ARG A 190 -3.74 -34.27 7.12
C ARG A 190 -3.61 -33.31 5.92
N SER A 191 -4.70 -33.08 5.19
CA SER A 191 -4.73 -32.16 4.06
C SER A 191 -4.42 -30.72 4.49
N ILE A 192 -4.99 -30.25 5.61
CA ILE A 192 -4.71 -28.93 6.19
C ILE A 192 -3.21 -28.79 6.50
N LEU A 193 -2.62 -29.74 7.22
CA LEU A 193 -1.21 -29.73 7.59
C LEU A 193 -0.28 -29.70 6.37
N THR A 194 -0.64 -30.41 5.29
CA THR A 194 0.10 -30.38 4.03
C THR A 194 -0.02 -29.05 3.33
N LYS A 195 -1.23 -28.49 3.22
CA LYS A 195 -1.49 -27.22 2.52
C LYS A 195 -0.89 -26.01 3.23
N LEU A 196 -0.82 -26.05 4.57
CA LEU A 196 -0.16 -25.00 5.35
C LEU A 196 1.39 -25.13 5.34
N THR A 197 1.94 -26.12 4.63
CA THR A 197 3.40 -26.36 4.49
C THR A 197 4.13 -26.40 5.83
N LEU A 198 3.47 -26.89 6.88
CA LEU A 198 4.05 -26.97 8.21
C LEU A 198 5.13 -28.05 8.27
N PRO A 199 6.35 -27.75 8.76
CA PRO A 199 7.45 -28.70 8.82
C PRO A 199 7.11 -29.89 9.71
N GLU A 200 7.63 -31.08 9.35
CA GLU A 200 7.65 -32.24 10.24
C GLU A 200 8.94 -32.21 11.04
N THR A 201 8.85 -31.72 12.28
CA THR A 201 9.94 -31.72 13.25
C THR A 201 9.59 -32.61 14.42
N GLU A 202 10.58 -33.16 15.10
CA GLU A 202 10.36 -33.98 16.32
C GLU A 202 9.91 -33.10 17.50
N ASP A 203 10.22 -31.81 17.46
CA ASP A 203 10.01 -30.87 18.58
C ASP A 203 8.66 -30.14 18.50
N ASP A 204 7.97 -30.12 17.34
CA ASP A 204 6.79 -29.29 17.12
C ASP A 204 5.51 -30.09 16.89
N HIS A 205 4.47 -29.72 17.58
CA HIS A 205 3.12 -30.25 17.33
C HIS A 205 2.46 -29.51 16.15
N ARG A 206 2.55 -30.07 14.93
CA ARG A 206 1.96 -29.52 13.68
C ARG A 206 0.49 -29.08 13.85
N ARG A 207 -0.30 -29.81 14.67
CA ARG A 207 -1.68 -29.43 14.95
C ARG A 207 -1.76 -28.11 15.70
N VAL A 208 -0.84 -27.84 16.63
CA VAL A 208 -0.76 -26.57 17.36
C VAL A 208 -0.32 -25.47 16.42
N LEU A 209 0.70 -25.69 15.59
CA LEU A 209 1.15 -24.72 14.59
C LEU A 209 0.03 -24.34 13.62
N ALA A 210 -0.77 -25.31 13.14
CA ALA A 210 -1.92 -25.03 12.29
C ALA A 210 -2.97 -24.13 12.97
N VAL A 211 -3.21 -24.34 14.25
CA VAL A 211 -4.13 -23.51 15.03
C VAL A 211 -3.55 -22.09 15.23
N LEU A 212 -2.26 -21.96 15.52
CA LEU A 212 -1.60 -20.63 15.62
C LEU A 212 -1.69 -19.87 14.32
N THR A 213 -1.34 -20.52 13.18
CA THR A 213 -1.50 -19.92 11.84
C THR A 213 -2.94 -19.45 11.58
N PHE A 214 -3.93 -20.22 12.01
CA PHE A 214 -5.34 -19.82 11.86
C PHE A 214 -5.72 -18.61 12.71
N LEU A 215 -5.17 -18.50 13.92
CA LEU A 215 -5.47 -17.38 14.82
C LEU A 215 -4.77 -16.09 14.39
N GLU A 216 -3.55 -16.19 13.83
CA GLU A 216 -2.79 -15.07 13.29
C GLU A 216 -3.37 -14.51 11.99
N ALA A 217 -4.04 -15.36 11.18
CA ALA A 217 -4.68 -14.97 9.92
C ALA A 217 -6.08 -14.32 10.08
N ARG A 218 -6.55 -14.14 11.31
CA ARG A 218 -7.85 -13.52 11.63
C ARG A 218 -7.72 -12.04 11.93
#